data_c3be6007167ab62f5b63d1e987241f48
#
_entry.id   c3be6007167ab62f5b63d1e987241f48
#
_cell.length_a   1.000
_cell.length_b   1.000
_cell.length_c   1.000
_cell.angle_alpha   90.00
_cell.angle_beta   90.00
_cell.angle_gamma   90.00
#
_symmetry.space_group_name_H-M   'P 1'
#
loop_
_entity.id
_entity.type
_entity.pdbx_description
1 polymer ?
#
loop_
_entity_poly.entity_id
_entity_poly.type
_entity_poly.pdbx_seq_one_letter_code
_entity_poly.pdbx_strand_id
1 'polypeptide(L)'
;MQRFITWDQLEVRVDGEKINAMATGFRVDPIERMQLQFFNGLLRVSGTIRKFISVPFTVDIKEIRASGRTVRVPIASASAFGALPIPQFLFGLAKNKLPADLVHYEEPATFVVSLERFLPSFVDADIENIWIIDGGLAVTLGRGGADLPPSSEKANG
;
A
#
# COMPACT_ATOMS: atom_id res chain seq x y z
N MET A 1 14.91 -16.17 -21.30
CA MET A 1 14.85 -16.94 -20.06
C MET A 1 13.63 -17.83 -20.09
N GLN A 2 13.80 -19.08 -19.80
CA GLN A 2 12.66 -19.99 -19.61
C GLN A 2 12.13 -19.77 -18.21
N ARG A 3 10.87 -19.35 -18.12
CA ARG A 3 10.20 -19.25 -16.84
C ARG A 3 9.81 -20.64 -16.34
N PHE A 4 9.97 -20.89 -15.06
CA PHE A 4 9.63 -22.14 -14.44
C PHE A 4 8.12 -22.33 -14.32
N ILE A 5 7.40 -21.26 -14.00
CA ILE A 5 5.95 -21.21 -13.91
C ILE A 5 5.45 -20.04 -14.76
N THR A 6 4.41 -20.25 -15.54
CA THR A 6 3.71 -19.21 -16.28
C THR A 6 2.22 -19.24 -15.99
N TRP A 7 1.57 -18.10 -16.05
CA TRP A 7 0.12 -17.99 -15.91
C TRP A 7 -0.44 -16.95 -16.88
N ASP A 8 -1.68 -17.12 -17.26
CA ASP A 8 -2.41 -16.14 -18.06
C ASP A 8 -3.05 -15.08 -17.17
N GLN A 9 -3.59 -15.49 -16.05
CA GLN A 9 -4.15 -14.62 -15.03
C GLN A 9 -4.03 -15.30 -13.67
N LEU A 10 -3.73 -14.51 -12.64
CA LEU A 10 -3.60 -15.01 -11.29
C LEU A 10 -4.31 -14.08 -10.31
N GLU A 11 -5.23 -14.63 -9.52
CA GLU A 11 -5.86 -13.91 -8.41
C GLU A 11 -5.14 -14.24 -7.11
N VAL A 12 -4.76 -13.18 -6.40
CA VAL A 12 -4.08 -13.28 -5.11
C VAL A 12 -4.89 -12.53 -4.06
N ARG A 13 -5.08 -13.12 -2.91
CA ARG A 13 -5.70 -12.47 -1.76
C ARG A 13 -4.64 -12.13 -0.73
N VAL A 14 -4.66 -10.88 -0.28
CA VAL A 14 -3.74 -10.39 0.75
C VAL A 14 -4.52 -10.17 2.03
N ASP A 15 -4.06 -10.82 3.10
CA ASP A 15 -4.70 -10.75 4.40
C ASP A 15 -4.51 -9.35 5.02
N GLY A 16 -5.63 -8.71 5.35
CA GLY A 16 -5.64 -7.38 5.93
C GLY A 16 -5.01 -7.30 7.32
N GLU A 17 -5.12 -8.34 8.13
CA GLU A 17 -4.47 -8.38 9.45
C GLU A 17 -2.95 -8.33 9.32
N LYS A 18 -2.39 -9.02 8.33
CA LYS A 18 -0.95 -8.99 8.06
C LYS A 18 -0.49 -7.65 7.53
N ILE A 19 -1.28 -7.04 6.65
CA ILE A 19 -1.00 -5.67 6.17
C ILE A 19 -1.03 -4.70 7.36
N ASN A 20 -2.04 -4.81 8.22
CA ASN A 20 -2.15 -3.98 9.40
C ASN A 20 -0.96 -4.17 10.35
N ALA A 21 -0.53 -5.39 10.56
CA ALA A 21 0.64 -5.67 11.40
C ALA A 21 1.91 -5.04 10.85
N MET A 22 2.09 -5.05 9.53
CA MET A 22 3.20 -4.35 8.87
C MET A 22 3.09 -2.85 9.06
N ALA A 23 1.90 -2.28 8.89
CA ALA A 23 1.66 -0.85 9.03
C ALA A 23 1.86 -0.36 10.48
N THR A 24 1.45 -1.15 11.48
CA THR A 24 1.66 -0.80 12.90
C THR A 24 3.13 -0.81 13.29
N GLY A 25 3.96 -1.58 12.60
CA GLY A 25 5.42 -1.55 12.76
C GLY A 25 6.10 -0.40 12.04
N PHE A 26 5.38 0.29 11.17
CA PHE A 26 5.92 1.39 10.38
C PHE A 26 5.86 2.68 11.21
N ARG A 27 7.02 3.21 11.54
CA ARG A 27 7.12 4.47 12.27
C ARG A 27 7.61 5.57 11.35
N VAL A 28 6.68 6.39 10.88
CA VAL A 28 6.97 7.60 10.13
C VAL A 28 6.55 8.79 10.98
N ASP A 29 7.53 9.38 11.66
CA ASP A 29 7.31 10.60 12.43
C ASP A 29 6.73 11.71 11.49
N PRO A 30 5.63 12.39 11.81
CA PRO A 30 4.94 12.48 13.11
C PRO A 30 3.72 11.53 13.29
N ILE A 31 3.58 10.51 12.48
CA ILE A 31 2.43 9.60 12.53
C ILE A 31 2.70 8.47 13.53
N GLU A 32 1.76 8.29 14.45
CA GLU A 32 1.80 7.23 15.46
C GLU A 32 0.50 6.42 15.45
N ARG A 33 0.58 5.17 15.91
CA ARG A 33 -0.57 4.29 16.12
C ARG A 33 -1.41 4.07 14.87
N MET A 34 -0.76 3.89 13.72
CA MET A 34 -1.47 3.63 12.47
C MET A 34 -2.17 2.28 12.51
N GLN A 35 -3.44 2.25 12.14
CA GLN A 35 -4.24 1.05 12.00
C GLN A 35 -4.98 1.05 10.68
N LEU A 36 -5.07 -0.13 10.08
CA LEU A 36 -5.79 -0.35 8.84
C LEU A 36 -6.98 -1.28 9.10
N GLN A 37 -8.15 -0.90 8.61
CA GLN A 37 -9.35 -1.72 8.66
C GLN A 37 -9.88 -1.91 7.24
N PHE A 38 -10.14 -3.15 6.87
CA PHE A 38 -10.61 -3.52 5.54
C PHE A 38 -12.08 -3.94 5.64
N PHE A 39 -12.94 -3.17 4.99
CA PHE A 39 -14.35 -3.48 4.79
C PHE A 39 -14.57 -3.76 3.31
N ASN A 40 -15.74 -4.29 2.96
CA ASN A 40 -16.07 -4.47 1.56
C ASN A 40 -16.18 -3.11 0.83
N GLY A 41 -15.22 -2.84 -0.05
CA GLY A 41 -15.15 -1.60 -0.80
C GLY A 41 -14.62 -0.38 -0.03
N LEU A 42 -14.08 -0.57 1.18
CA LEU A 42 -13.57 0.52 2.00
C LEU A 42 -12.33 0.10 2.78
N LEU A 43 -11.24 0.83 2.60
CA LEU A 43 -10.08 0.77 3.47
C LEU A 43 -10.05 2.02 4.34
N ARG A 44 -10.10 1.83 5.65
CA ARG A 44 -9.99 2.92 6.61
C ARG A 44 -8.64 2.88 7.30
N VAL A 45 -7.91 3.98 7.18
CA VAL A 45 -6.64 4.20 7.85
C VAL A 45 -6.87 5.17 8.99
N SER A 46 -6.56 4.77 10.20
CA SER A 46 -6.64 5.63 11.38
C SER A 46 -5.31 5.69 12.09
N GLY A 47 -5.08 6.78 12.79
CA GLY A 47 -3.85 6.99 13.53
C GLY A 47 -3.85 8.30 14.27
N THR A 48 -2.69 8.69 14.74
CA THR A 48 -2.50 9.94 15.47
C THR A 48 -1.30 10.68 14.88
N ILE A 49 -1.48 11.96 14.62
CA ILE A 49 -0.39 12.87 14.24
C ILE A 49 0.06 13.59 15.51
N ARG A 50 1.31 13.38 15.89
CA ARG A 50 1.88 14.01 17.07
C ARG A 50 2.81 15.13 16.66
N LYS A 51 2.36 16.38 16.91
CA LYS A 51 3.18 17.57 16.78
C LYS A 51 3.29 18.26 18.14
N PHE A 52 2.57 19.35 18.36
CA PHE A 52 2.46 20.00 19.68
C PHE A 52 1.36 19.34 20.51
N ILE A 53 0.35 18.81 19.85
CA ILE A 53 -0.74 18.04 20.42
C ILE A 53 -0.92 16.76 19.63
N SER A 54 -1.58 15.77 20.21
CA SER A 54 -1.95 14.55 19.52
C SER A 54 -3.27 14.75 18.79
N VAL A 55 -3.25 14.60 17.46
CA VAL A 55 -4.42 14.77 16.59
C VAL A 55 -4.81 13.41 16.02
N PRO A 56 -5.90 12.80 16.48
CA PRO A 56 -6.40 11.59 15.85
C PRO A 56 -6.96 11.90 14.46
N PHE A 57 -6.64 11.06 13.51
CA PHE A 57 -7.09 11.20 12.13
C PHE A 57 -7.70 9.91 11.61
N THR A 58 -8.55 10.03 10.59
CA THR A 58 -9.12 8.92 9.83
C THR A 58 -9.10 9.28 8.36
N VAL A 59 -8.62 8.35 7.55
CA VAL A 59 -8.57 8.48 6.09
C VAL A 59 -9.34 7.30 5.49
N ASP A 60 -10.28 7.59 4.61
CA ASP A 60 -11.06 6.58 3.91
C ASP A 60 -10.61 6.48 2.45
N ILE A 61 -10.36 5.26 2.02
CA ILE A 61 -9.98 4.89 0.67
C ILE A 61 -11.04 3.94 0.13
N LYS A 62 -11.69 4.32 -0.98
CA LYS A 62 -12.76 3.53 -1.59
C LYS A 62 -12.33 2.84 -2.87
N GLU A 63 -11.23 3.26 -3.45
CA GLU A 63 -10.76 2.78 -4.73
C GLU A 63 -9.24 2.72 -4.73
N ILE A 64 -8.70 1.67 -5.32
CA ILE A 64 -7.27 1.54 -5.59
C ILE A 64 -7.14 1.23 -7.08
N ARG A 65 -6.33 1.99 -7.79
CA ARG A 65 -6.10 1.81 -9.22
C ARG A 65 -4.70 1.28 -9.46
N ALA A 66 -4.60 0.21 -10.22
CA ALA A 66 -3.33 -0.38 -10.58
C ALA A 66 -3.04 -0.20 -12.07
N SER A 67 -1.80 0.09 -12.39
CA SER A 67 -1.29 0.14 -13.75
C SER A 67 0.15 -0.36 -13.79
N GLY A 68 0.35 -1.54 -14.34
CA GLY A 68 1.67 -2.17 -14.34
C GLY A 68 2.15 -2.50 -12.93
N ARG A 69 3.17 -1.82 -12.48
CA ARG A 69 3.71 -1.97 -11.11
C ARG A 69 3.51 -0.73 -10.25
N THR A 70 2.64 0.15 -10.67
CA THR A 70 2.30 1.37 -9.96
C THR A 70 0.87 1.30 -9.48
N VAL A 71 0.66 1.70 -8.25
CA VAL A 71 -0.66 1.72 -7.61
C VAL A 71 -1.00 3.15 -7.22
N ARG A 72 -2.17 3.62 -7.66
CA ARG A 72 -2.72 4.93 -7.31
C ARG A 72 -3.80 4.76 -6.26
N VAL A 73 -3.67 5.49 -5.18
CA VAL A 73 -4.58 5.43 -4.04
C VAL A 73 -5.20 6.81 -3.85
N PRO A 74 -6.33 7.10 -4.49
CA PRO A 74 -7.05 8.35 -4.25
C PRO A 74 -7.72 8.30 -2.87
N ILE A 75 -7.58 9.37 -2.11
CA ILE A 75 -8.19 9.50 -0.80
C ILE A 75 -9.62 10.01 -0.99
N ALA A 76 -10.60 9.23 -0.53
CA ALA A 76 -12.00 9.60 -0.64
C ALA A 76 -12.40 10.65 0.40
N SER A 77 -11.91 10.50 1.63
CA SER A 77 -12.13 11.46 2.71
C SER A 77 -11.03 11.36 3.75
N ALA A 78 -10.77 12.46 4.41
CA ALA A 78 -9.82 12.53 5.51
C ALA A 78 -10.36 13.48 6.58
N SER A 79 -10.36 13.03 7.83
CA SER A 79 -10.89 13.80 8.95
C SER A 79 -9.97 13.72 10.17
N ALA A 80 -10.00 14.78 10.98
CA ALA A 80 -9.36 14.84 12.27
C ALA A 80 -10.43 14.90 13.36
N PHE A 81 -10.14 14.32 14.52
CA PHE A 81 -11.09 14.24 15.66
C PHE A 81 -12.48 13.68 15.28
N GLY A 82 -12.52 12.80 14.27
CA GLY A 82 -13.74 12.14 13.82
C GLY A 82 -14.64 12.93 12.89
N ALA A 83 -14.51 14.26 12.79
CA ALA A 83 -15.44 15.11 12.07
C ALA A 83 -14.81 16.26 11.29
N LEU A 84 -13.68 16.78 11.71
CA LEU A 84 -13.07 17.95 11.10
C LEU A 84 -12.26 17.55 9.85
N PRO A 85 -12.41 18.25 8.72
CA PRO A 85 -11.60 17.95 7.54
C PRO A 85 -10.12 18.21 7.83
N ILE A 86 -9.25 17.33 7.33
CA ILE A 86 -7.81 17.52 7.47
C ILE A 86 -7.37 18.57 6.45
N PRO A 87 -6.70 19.65 6.90
CA PRO A 87 -6.15 20.62 5.98
C PRO A 87 -5.12 19.99 5.03
N GLN A 88 -5.12 20.44 3.78
CA GLN A 88 -4.23 19.90 2.75
C GLN A 88 -2.74 20.01 3.10
N PHE A 89 -2.35 20.99 3.91
CA PHE A 89 -0.96 21.13 4.30
C PHE A 89 -0.43 19.94 5.11
N LEU A 90 -1.31 19.20 5.79
CA LEU A 90 -0.92 17.99 6.50
C LEU A 90 -0.52 16.86 5.55
N PHE A 91 -1.16 16.78 4.38
CA PHE A 91 -0.71 15.88 3.33
C PHE A 91 0.68 16.28 2.80
N GLY A 92 0.95 17.57 2.70
CA GLY A 92 2.27 18.07 2.33
C GLY A 92 3.36 17.70 3.34
N LEU A 93 3.03 17.65 4.63
CA LEU A 93 3.96 17.19 5.66
C LEU A 93 4.26 15.70 5.53
N ALA A 94 3.25 14.89 5.25
CA ALA A 94 3.42 13.47 4.99
C ALA A 94 4.27 13.23 3.74
N LYS A 95 4.07 14.02 2.70
CA LYS A 95 4.81 13.95 1.43
C LYS A 95 6.33 14.04 1.63
N ASN A 96 6.79 14.91 2.52
CA ASN A 96 8.23 15.14 2.74
C ASN A 96 8.89 14.06 3.61
N LYS A 97 8.10 13.20 4.26
CA LYS A 97 8.57 12.15 5.15
C LYS A 97 8.58 10.76 4.51
N LEU A 98 7.88 10.60 3.38
CA LEU A 98 7.83 9.32 2.68
C LEU A 98 9.02 9.17 1.73
N PRO A 99 9.57 7.93 1.56
CA PRO A 99 10.61 7.69 0.57
C PRO A 99 10.10 8.03 -0.83
N ALA A 100 10.74 8.97 -1.51
CA ALA A 100 10.29 9.48 -2.81
C ALA A 100 10.33 8.42 -3.92
N ASP A 101 11.18 7.43 -3.80
CA ASP A 101 11.30 6.30 -4.73
C ASP A 101 10.21 5.23 -4.52
N LEU A 102 9.51 5.28 -3.40
CA LEU A 102 8.47 4.32 -3.04
C LEU A 102 7.07 4.91 -3.15
N VAL A 103 6.87 6.10 -2.60
CA VAL A 103 5.57 6.77 -2.54
C VAL A 103 5.75 8.23 -2.89
N HIS A 104 4.90 8.75 -3.77
CA HIS A 104 4.80 10.18 -3.99
C HIS A 104 3.34 10.62 -4.01
N TYR A 105 3.11 11.89 -3.74
CA TYR A 105 1.80 12.49 -3.69
C TYR A 105 1.51 13.25 -4.98
N GLU A 106 0.33 12.99 -5.55
CA GLU A 106 -0.21 13.75 -6.68
C GLU A 106 -1.50 14.45 -6.27
N GLU A 107 -1.65 15.70 -6.69
CA GLU A 107 -2.91 16.40 -6.50
C GLU A 107 -3.99 15.91 -7.47
N PRO A 108 -5.26 15.88 -7.04
CA PRO A 108 -5.77 16.15 -5.69
C PRO A 108 -5.79 14.87 -4.84
N ALA A 109 -5.14 14.86 -3.69
CA ALA A 109 -5.25 13.83 -2.67
C ALA A 109 -5.05 12.37 -3.16
N THR A 110 -4.03 12.14 -4.00
CA THR A 110 -3.71 10.79 -4.51
C THR A 110 -2.28 10.41 -4.13
N PHE A 111 -2.13 9.24 -3.50
CA PHE A 111 -0.83 8.65 -3.27
C PHE A 111 -0.50 7.66 -4.38
N VAL A 112 0.70 7.76 -4.90
CA VAL A 112 1.21 6.85 -5.95
C VAL A 112 2.32 6.00 -5.34
N VAL A 113 2.11 4.70 -5.35
CA VAL A 113 3.02 3.72 -4.73
C VAL A 113 3.66 2.88 -5.84
N SER A 114 4.99 2.82 -5.84
CA SER A 114 5.73 1.91 -6.69
C SER A 114 5.88 0.57 -5.98
N LEU A 115 5.47 -0.50 -6.63
CA LEU A 115 5.55 -1.85 -6.08
C LEU A 115 6.80 -2.62 -6.51
N GLU A 116 7.70 -2.02 -7.26
CA GLU A 116 8.89 -2.71 -7.77
C GLU A 116 9.77 -3.30 -6.66
N ARG A 117 9.85 -2.62 -5.52
CA ARG A 117 10.61 -3.14 -4.37
C ARG A 117 9.94 -4.30 -3.65
N PHE A 118 8.63 -4.43 -3.78
CA PHE A 118 7.85 -5.47 -3.09
C PHE A 118 7.72 -6.73 -3.91
N LEU A 119 7.89 -6.63 -5.23
CA LEU A 119 7.85 -7.78 -6.10
C LEU A 119 9.21 -8.43 -6.15
N PRO A 120 9.31 -9.73 -5.88
CA PRO A 120 10.57 -10.44 -6.00
C PRO A 120 11.11 -10.38 -7.44
N SER A 121 12.41 -10.31 -7.58
CA SER A 121 13.05 -10.22 -8.90
C SER A 121 12.78 -11.43 -9.80
N PHE A 122 12.40 -12.55 -9.22
CA PHE A 122 12.07 -13.77 -9.96
C PHE A 122 10.59 -13.84 -10.40
N VAL A 123 9.79 -12.82 -10.04
CA VAL A 123 8.37 -12.71 -10.46
C VAL A 123 8.26 -11.62 -11.51
N ASP A 124 7.72 -11.98 -12.66
CA ASP A 124 7.41 -11.06 -13.75
C ASP A 124 5.90 -11.06 -13.97
N ALA A 125 5.24 -10.04 -13.49
CA ALA A 125 3.81 -9.85 -13.66
C ALA A 125 3.43 -8.40 -13.44
N ASP A 126 2.43 -7.96 -14.19
CA ASP A 126 1.80 -6.67 -13.99
C ASP A 126 0.52 -6.84 -13.17
N ILE A 127 0.20 -5.83 -12.38
CA ILE A 127 -1.04 -5.79 -11.62
C ILE A 127 -2.12 -5.20 -12.53
N GLU A 128 -3.19 -5.96 -12.74
CA GLU A 128 -4.33 -5.49 -13.54
C GLU A 128 -5.37 -4.77 -12.69
N ASN A 129 -5.73 -5.36 -11.56
CA ASN A 129 -6.75 -4.81 -10.67
C ASN A 129 -6.44 -5.08 -9.21
N ILE A 130 -6.89 -4.17 -8.36
CA ILE A 130 -6.89 -4.32 -6.91
C ILE A 130 -8.27 -3.95 -6.41
N TRP A 131 -8.86 -4.82 -5.58
CA TRP A 131 -10.12 -4.55 -4.90
C TRP A 131 -9.95 -4.60 -3.40
N ILE A 132 -10.62 -3.69 -2.73
CA ILE A 132 -10.75 -3.74 -1.27
C ILE A 132 -11.89 -4.68 -0.96
N ILE A 133 -11.58 -5.77 -0.27
CA ILE A 133 -12.55 -6.77 0.16
C ILE A 133 -12.65 -6.78 1.67
N ASP A 134 -13.68 -7.41 2.20
CA ASP A 134 -13.78 -7.60 3.64
C ASP A 134 -12.58 -8.42 4.15
N GLY A 135 -11.85 -7.85 5.08
CA GLY A 135 -10.66 -8.48 5.66
C GLY A 135 -9.37 -8.40 4.85
N GLY A 136 -9.31 -7.64 3.74
CA GLY A 136 -8.06 -7.51 3.00
C GLY A 136 -8.17 -6.93 1.60
N LEU A 137 -7.29 -7.37 0.73
CA LEU A 137 -7.24 -6.98 -0.67
C LEU A 137 -7.31 -8.20 -1.58
N ALA A 138 -8.00 -8.07 -2.70
CA ALA A 138 -7.92 -9.01 -3.82
C ALA A 138 -7.14 -8.36 -4.95
N VAL A 139 -6.14 -9.04 -5.47
CA VAL A 139 -5.25 -8.54 -6.51
C VAL A 139 -5.29 -9.48 -7.69
N THR A 140 -5.56 -8.96 -8.88
CA THR A 140 -5.45 -9.72 -10.12
C THR A 140 -4.17 -9.34 -10.83
N LEU A 141 -3.34 -10.34 -11.08
CA LEU A 141 -2.14 -10.22 -11.90
C LEU A 141 -2.47 -10.64 -13.31
N GLY A 142 -1.96 -9.89 -14.28
CA GLY A 142 -2.03 -10.25 -15.69
C GLY A 142 -1.07 -11.37 -16.06
N ARG A 143 -0.95 -11.63 -17.35
CA ARG A 143 -0.04 -12.65 -17.87
C ARG A 143 1.37 -12.44 -17.34
N GLY A 144 1.97 -13.50 -16.85
CA GLY A 144 3.29 -13.43 -16.27
C GLY A 144 3.87 -14.80 -15.96
N GLY A 145 4.88 -14.80 -15.12
CA GLY A 145 5.54 -16.01 -14.70
C GLY A 145 6.52 -15.77 -13.57
N ALA A 146 7.07 -16.84 -13.07
CA ALA A 146 8.10 -16.82 -12.08
C ALA A 146 9.19 -17.83 -12.42
N ASP A 147 10.42 -17.44 -12.14
CA ASP A 147 11.57 -18.34 -12.14
C ASP A 147 11.74 -18.95 -10.75
N LEU A 148 12.59 -19.95 -10.65
CA LEU A 148 12.98 -20.41 -9.34
C LEU A 148 13.69 -19.28 -8.58
N PRO A 149 13.37 -19.10 -7.29
CA PRO A 149 14.09 -18.13 -6.51
C PRO A 149 15.58 -18.48 -6.53
N PRO A 150 16.47 -17.47 -6.57
CA PRO A 150 17.90 -17.74 -6.53
C PRO A 150 18.19 -18.57 -5.29
N SER A 151 18.82 -19.73 -5.50
CA SER A 151 19.27 -20.56 -4.39
C SER A 151 20.21 -19.71 -3.54
N SER A 152 19.89 -19.57 -2.26
CA SER A 152 20.86 -19.08 -1.30
C SER A 152 21.93 -20.17 -1.16
N GLU A 153 22.89 -20.21 -2.07
CA GLU A 153 24.12 -20.92 -1.79
C GLU A 153 24.74 -20.22 -0.57
N LYS A 154 24.52 -20.84 0.57
CA LYS A 154 25.40 -20.57 1.69
C LYS A 154 26.78 -20.95 1.18
N ALA A 155 27.60 -19.95 0.92
CA ALA A 155 29.03 -20.19 0.73
C ALA A 155 29.53 -20.84 2.03
N ASN A 156 29.59 -22.16 2.04
CA ASN A 156 30.36 -22.87 3.04
C ASN A 156 31.83 -22.64 2.66
N GLY A 157 32.33 -21.57 3.19
CA GLY A 157 33.76 -21.35 3.21
C GLY A 157 34.32 -21.90 4.49
#